data_c66c886ef04ba8a5e5ac0a8aaf2d4a7a
#
_entry.id   c66c886ef04ba8a5e5ac0a8aaf2d4a7a
#
_cell.length_a   1.000
_cell.length_b   1.000
_cell.length_c   1.000
_cell.angle_alpha   90.00
_cell.angle_beta   90.00
_cell.angle_gamma   90.00
#
_symmetry.space_group_name_H-M   'P 1'
#
loop_
_entity.id
_entity.type
_entity.pdbx_description
1 polymer ?
#
loop_
_entity_poly.entity_id
_entity_poly.type
_entity_poly.pdbx_seq_one_letter_code
_entity_poly.pdbx_strand_id
1 'polypeptide(L)'
;MHQTQKTLLKRLLAKNNQKYSALTSGYNFENNVVFHLKQLINNGFLEKTKDIYTLTAEGIKESKNEGTGLKMFFLGFLCESEGKFLLREHTEGKSKFYNFPSGKPQFGEKIEDALIRTFFELTGSKLKPENFQYLSLHLKTVKTSKNKVIFDDAFAIYKVTIAKDQSLKIQSKNGTKWFSLVE
;
A
#
# COMPACT_ATOMS: atom_id res chain seq x y z
N MET A 1 0.13 -11.76 16.02
CA MET A 1 0.27 -13.14 15.49
C MET A 1 1.54 -13.80 16.03
N HIS A 2 1.51 -15.08 16.38
CA HIS A 2 2.67 -15.84 16.89
C HIS A 2 3.72 -16.08 15.78
N GLN A 3 5.01 -16.17 16.14
CA GLN A 3 6.11 -16.35 15.17
C GLN A 3 5.93 -17.59 14.27
N THR A 4 5.48 -18.71 14.85
CA THR A 4 5.17 -19.94 14.10
C THR A 4 4.10 -19.70 13.04
N GLN A 5 3.01 -18.98 13.37
CA GLN A 5 1.96 -18.63 12.41
C GLN A 5 2.50 -17.79 11.26
N LYS A 6 3.33 -16.79 11.57
CA LYS A 6 4.00 -15.95 10.55
C LYS A 6 4.83 -16.78 9.58
N THR A 7 5.61 -17.70 10.11
CA THR A 7 6.45 -18.57 9.29
C THR A 7 5.64 -19.52 8.42
N LEU A 8 4.53 -20.06 8.92
CA LEU A 8 3.63 -20.92 8.15
C LEU A 8 2.98 -20.16 6.99
N LEU A 9 2.49 -18.93 7.25
CA LEU A 9 1.92 -18.08 6.20
C LEU A 9 2.97 -17.72 5.14
N LYS A 10 4.21 -17.39 5.54
CA LYS A 10 5.30 -17.11 4.59
C LYS A 10 5.67 -18.32 3.73
N ARG A 11 5.69 -19.52 4.29
CA ARG A 11 5.92 -20.75 3.51
C ARG A 11 4.84 -20.95 2.45
N LEU A 12 3.57 -20.75 2.80
CA LEU A 12 2.46 -20.85 1.88
C LEU A 12 2.45 -19.69 0.86
N LEU A 13 2.91 -18.51 1.24
CA LEU A 13 3.06 -17.39 0.30
C LEU A 13 4.13 -17.70 -0.76
N ALA A 14 5.23 -18.33 -0.37
CA ALA A 14 6.27 -18.76 -1.30
C ALA A 14 5.85 -19.94 -2.19
N LYS A 15 5.09 -20.88 -1.63
CA LYS A 15 4.54 -22.05 -2.37
C LYS A 15 3.20 -22.41 -1.78
N ASN A 16 2.13 -22.02 -2.45
CA ASN A 16 0.76 -22.33 -2.02
C ASN A 16 0.40 -23.82 -2.23
N ASN A 17 -0.70 -24.27 -1.67
CA ASN A 17 -1.21 -25.64 -1.82
C ASN A 17 -0.22 -26.71 -1.30
N GLN A 18 0.16 -26.63 -0.02
CA GLN A 18 1.10 -27.58 0.58
C GLN A 18 0.40 -28.61 1.47
N LYS A 19 0.92 -29.85 1.46
CA LYS A 19 0.58 -30.89 2.43
C LYS A 19 1.17 -30.54 3.81
N TYR A 20 0.56 -31.10 4.87
CA TYR A 20 1.01 -30.90 6.24
C TYR A 20 2.51 -31.16 6.39
N SER A 21 3.01 -32.30 5.93
CA SER A 21 4.43 -32.68 6.08
C SER A 21 5.41 -31.69 5.42
N ALA A 22 5.05 -31.18 4.24
CA ALA A 22 5.87 -30.16 3.56
C ALA A 22 5.83 -28.81 4.25
N LEU A 23 4.64 -28.40 4.70
CA LEU A 23 4.42 -27.11 5.36
C LEU A 23 5.12 -27.06 6.74
N THR A 24 5.15 -28.17 7.44
CA THR A 24 5.70 -28.28 8.81
C THR A 24 7.12 -28.83 8.87
N SER A 25 7.77 -29.02 7.75
CA SER A 25 9.17 -29.48 7.69
C SER A 25 10.08 -28.59 8.52
N GLY A 26 10.93 -29.21 9.38
CA GLY A 26 11.84 -28.52 10.28
C GLY A 26 11.22 -27.99 11.58
N TYR A 27 9.94 -28.24 11.85
CA TYR A 27 9.33 -28.02 13.16
C TYR A 27 9.42 -29.30 14.01
N ASN A 28 9.62 -29.12 15.33
CA ASN A 28 9.53 -30.17 16.34
C ASN A 28 8.19 -30.12 17.08
N PHE A 29 7.96 -31.08 17.99
CA PHE A 29 6.72 -31.18 18.77
C PHE A 29 6.47 -29.95 19.67
N GLU A 30 7.52 -29.30 20.16
CA GLU A 30 7.43 -28.13 21.04
C GLU A 30 6.84 -26.92 20.35
N ASN A 31 6.92 -26.83 19.02
CA ASN A 31 6.38 -25.70 18.25
C ASN A 31 4.85 -25.69 18.17
N ASN A 32 4.17 -26.73 18.65
CA ASN A 32 2.71 -26.84 18.65
C ASN A 32 2.03 -26.43 17.32
N VAL A 33 2.62 -26.86 16.21
CA VAL A 33 2.25 -26.43 14.85
C VAL A 33 0.79 -26.71 14.53
N VAL A 34 0.25 -27.83 15.05
CA VAL A 34 -1.16 -28.21 14.84
C VAL A 34 -2.10 -27.13 15.42
N PHE A 35 -1.81 -26.64 16.61
CA PHE A 35 -2.55 -25.56 17.24
C PHE A 35 -2.50 -24.29 16.39
N HIS A 36 -1.33 -23.90 15.93
CA HIS A 36 -1.14 -22.71 15.11
C HIS A 36 -1.86 -22.81 13.75
N LEU A 37 -1.85 -23.97 13.11
CA LEU A 37 -2.59 -24.21 11.87
C LEU A 37 -4.11 -24.10 12.10
N LYS A 38 -4.64 -24.71 13.20
CA LYS A 38 -6.06 -24.56 13.56
C LYS A 38 -6.43 -23.10 13.78
N GLN A 39 -5.61 -22.32 14.49
CA GLN A 39 -5.84 -20.90 14.70
C GLN A 39 -5.86 -20.10 13.39
N LEU A 40 -4.95 -20.39 12.46
CA LEU A 40 -4.91 -19.73 11.16
C LEU A 40 -6.15 -20.06 10.32
N ILE A 41 -6.66 -21.29 10.40
CA ILE A 41 -7.93 -21.68 9.74
C ILE A 41 -9.11 -20.98 10.39
N ASN A 42 -9.22 -20.99 11.71
CA ASN A 42 -10.33 -20.34 12.45
C ASN A 42 -10.37 -18.83 12.21
N ASN A 43 -9.22 -18.21 12.02
CA ASN A 43 -9.12 -16.77 11.68
C ASN A 43 -9.34 -16.47 10.18
N GLY A 44 -9.66 -17.49 9.38
CA GLY A 44 -9.94 -17.32 7.95
C GLY A 44 -8.69 -17.04 7.08
N PHE A 45 -7.48 -17.22 7.60
CA PHE A 45 -6.24 -17.01 6.83
C PHE A 45 -5.83 -18.21 5.98
N LEU A 46 -6.26 -19.40 6.38
CA LEU A 46 -6.01 -20.67 5.68
C LEU A 46 -7.30 -21.42 5.45
N GLU A 47 -7.34 -22.16 4.35
CA GLU A 47 -8.29 -23.23 4.09
C GLU A 47 -7.57 -24.56 4.08
N LYS A 48 -8.27 -25.61 4.54
CA LYS A 48 -7.80 -26.99 4.46
C LYS A 48 -8.80 -27.84 3.67
N THR A 49 -8.36 -28.34 2.52
CA THR A 49 -9.13 -29.28 1.71
C THR A 49 -8.38 -30.62 1.67
N LYS A 50 -8.95 -31.66 2.30
CA LYS A 50 -8.28 -32.95 2.53
C LYS A 50 -6.96 -32.71 3.30
N ASP A 51 -5.82 -32.97 2.65
CA ASP A 51 -4.47 -32.84 3.24
C ASP A 51 -3.74 -31.56 2.77
N ILE A 52 -4.41 -30.71 1.98
CA ILE A 52 -3.78 -29.53 1.40
C ILE A 52 -4.20 -28.28 2.18
N TYR A 53 -3.22 -27.47 2.58
CA TYR A 53 -3.39 -26.15 3.16
C TYR A 53 -3.17 -25.09 2.09
N THR A 54 -4.09 -24.14 2.01
CA THR A 54 -4.12 -23.07 1.00
C THR A 54 -4.31 -21.72 1.67
N LEU A 55 -3.58 -20.70 1.24
CA LEU A 55 -3.85 -19.33 1.66
C LEU A 55 -5.18 -18.84 1.09
N THR A 56 -6.01 -18.27 1.94
CA THR A 56 -7.15 -17.46 1.52
C THR A 56 -6.69 -16.08 1.03
N ALA A 57 -7.58 -15.28 0.45
CA ALA A 57 -7.31 -13.89 0.11
C ALA A 57 -6.87 -13.07 1.34
N GLU A 58 -7.53 -13.28 2.49
CA GLU A 58 -7.17 -12.64 3.76
C GLU A 58 -5.81 -13.14 4.29
N GLY A 59 -5.51 -14.42 4.14
CA GLY A 59 -4.20 -14.98 4.50
C GLY A 59 -3.07 -14.44 3.64
N ILE A 60 -3.28 -14.21 2.34
CA ILE A 60 -2.33 -13.54 1.46
C ILE A 60 -2.09 -12.10 1.93
N LYS A 61 -3.16 -11.36 2.21
CA LYS A 61 -3.10 -9.98 2.70
C LYS A 61 -2.34 -9.90 4.03
N GLU A 62 -2.67 -10.76 5.00
CA GLU A 62 -2.03 -10.81 6.30
C GLU A 62 -0.55 -11.20 6.20
N SER A 63 -0.20 -12.20 5.37
CA SER A 63 1.20 -12.60 5.17
C SER A 63 2.07 -11.51 4.53
N LYS A 64 1.47 -10.61 3.76
CA LYS A 64 2.13 -9.43 3.19
C LYS A 64 2.22 -8.26 4.18
N ASN A 65 1.25 -8.10 5.07
CA ASN A 65 1.23 -7.02 6.06
C ASN A 65 2.24 -7.22 7.18
N GLU A 66 2.58 -8.47 7.49
CA GLU A 66 3.52 -8.78 8.57
C GLU A 66 4.98 -8.70 8.12
N GLY A 67 5.55 -7.50 8.18
CA GLY A 67 7.00 -7.30 8.30
C GLY A 67 7.87 -8.00 7.26
N THR A 68 7.36 -8.23 6.05
CA THR A 68 8.15 -8.78 4.95
C THR A 68 9.19 -7.80 4.43
N GLY A 69 9.29 -6.62 5.03
CA GLY A 69 10.15 -5.55 4.53
C GLY A 69 9.72 -5.01 3.17
N LEU A 70 8.49 -5.34 2.71
CA LEU A 70 7.97 -4.79 1.47
C LEU A 70 7.61 -3.31 1.68
N LYS A 71 8.17 -2.49 0.84
CA LYS A 71 7.81 -1.07 0.77
C LYS A 71 6.33 -0.90 0.48
N MET A 72 5.67 0.03 1.18
CA MET A 72 4.32 0.44 0.80
C MET A 72 4.41 1.22 -0.51
N PHE A 73 3.54 0.89 -1.46
CA PHE A 73 3.52 1.52 -2.77
C PHE A 73 2.44 2.59 -2.86
N PHE A 74 2.83 3.78 -3.31
CA PHE A 74 1.95 4.92 -3.49
C PHE A 74 2.06 5.49 -4.90
N LEU A 75 0.96 6.03 -5.39
CA LEU A 75 0.89 6.87 -6.58
C LEU A 75 0.88 8.32 -6.11
N GLY A 76 1.89 9.09 -6.50
CA GLY A 76 2.01 10.52 -6.19
C GLY A 76 1.70 11.38 -7.43
N PHE A 77 1.04 12.51 -7.23
CA PHE A 77 0.56 13.38 -8.31
C PHE A 77 1.25 14.74 -8.27
N LEU A 78 2.09 15.01 -9.28
CA LEU A 78 2.62 16.34 -9.53
C LEU A 78 1.67 17.07 -10.49
N CYS A 79 0.85 17.93 -9.93
CA CYS A 79 -0.13 18.70 -10.67
C CYS A 79 0.19 20.18 -10.56
N GLU A 80 0.41 20.82 -11.69
CA GLU A 80 0.70 22.25 -11.82
C GLU A 80 -0.38 22.93 -12.69
N SER A 81 -0.81 24.09 -12.27
CA SER A 81 -1.68 24.97 -13.06
C SER A 81 -1.39 26.44 -12.72
N GLU A 82 -1.11 27.25 -13.73
CA GLU A 82 -0.87 28.71 -13.60
C GLU A 82 0.21 29.06 -12.56
N GLY A 83 1.31 28.28 -12.52
CA GLY A 83 2.40 28.48 -11.58
C GLY A 83 2.09 28.07 -10.14
N LYS A 84 0.96 27.40 -9.91
CA LYS A 84 0.58 26.83 -8.61
C LYS A 84 0.66 25.32 -8.64
N PHE A 85 1.03 24.74 -7.50
CA PHE A 85 1.10 23.30 -7.32
C PHE A 85 -0.05 22.83 -6.43
N LEU A 86 -0.65 21.70 -6.80
CA LEU A 86 -1.63 21.03 -5.96
C LEU A 86 -0.90 20.26 -4.88
N LEU A 87 -1.09 20.65 -3.62
CA LEU A 87 -0.51 19.98 -2.46
C LEU A 87 -1.61 19.53 -1.50
N ARG A 88 -1.27 18.57 -0.67
CA ARG A 88 -2.11 18.09 0.42
C ARG A 88 -1.52 18.48 1.76
N GLU A 89 -2.35 19.15 2.57
CA GLU A 89 -2.00 19.49 3.94
C GLU A 89 -2.10 18.24 4.83
N HIS A 90 -1.07 18.04 5.64
CA HIS A 90 -1.04 17.05 6.71
C HIS A 90 -0.76 17.76 8.02
N THR A 91 -1.36 17.27 9.10
CA THR A 91 -1.14 17.78 10.45
C THR A 91 -0.56 16.67 11.31
N GLU A 92 0.58 16.93 11.93
CA GLU A 92 1.18 16.02 12.90
C GLU A 92 1.43 16.80 14.21
N GLY A 93 0.60 16.52 15.23
CA GLY A 93 0.57 17.30 16.46
C GLY A 93 0.20 18.77 16.18
N LYS A 94 1.12 19.70 16.46
CA LYS A 94 0.96 21.14 16.19
C LYS A 94 1.57 21.59 14.85
N SER A 95 2.27 20.70 14.15
CA SER A 95 2.98 21.03 12.92
C SER A 95 2.12 20.71 11.71
N LYS A 96 2.14 21.60 10.71
CA LYS A 96 1.55 21.41 9.39
C LYS A 96 2.65 21.21 8.38
N PHE A 97 2.46 20.26 7.48
CA PHE A 97 3.36 20.04 6.34
C PHE A 97 2.57 19.68 5.09
N TYR A 98 3.19 19.89 3.94
CA TYR A 98 2.55 19.74 2.65
C TYR A 98 3.30 18.70 1.82
N ASN A 99 2.55 17.81 1.19
CA ASN A 99 3.09 16.82 0.27
C ASN A 99 2.30 16.84 -1.03
N PHE A 100 2.87 16.28 -2.09
CA PHE A 100 2.09 15.96 -3.28
C PHE A 100 0.93 15.04 -2.90
N PRO A 101 -0.29 15.26 -3.47
CA PRO A 101 -1.39 14.35 -3.27
C PRO A 101 -0.97 12.93 -3.66
N SER A 102 -1.32 11.96 -2.85
CA SER A 102 -0.94 10.57 -3.10
C SER A 102 -1.99 9.60 -2.59
N GLY A 103 -2.01 8.41 -3.16
CA GLY A 103 -2.88 7.34 -2.71
C GLY A 103 -2.32 5.97 -3.04
N LYS A 104 -2.99 4.92 -2.59
CA LYS A 104 -2.55 3.54 -2.76
C LYS A 104 -3.39 2.83 -3.82
N PRO A 105 -2.77 2.07 -4.73
CA PRO A 105 -3.51 1.09 -5.52
C PRO A 105 -4.18 0.06 -4.60
N GLN A 106 -5.33 -0.43 -5.01
CA GLN A 106 -5.98 -1.56 -4.35
C GLN A 106 -5.36 -2.87 -4.83
N PHE A 107 -5.54 -3.92 -4.05
CA PHE A 107 -5.06 -5.24 -4.44
C PHE A 107 -5.76 -5.72 -5.73
N GLY A 108 -4.96 -6.07 -6.75
CA GLY A 108 -5.48 -6.51 -8.07
C GLY A 108 -5.93 -5.39 -9.00
N GLU A 109 -5.87 -4.12 -8.57
CA GLU A 109 -6.22 -2.96 -9.38
C GLU A 109 -5.11 -2.65 -10.39
N LYS A 110 -5.47 -2.34 -11.64
CA LYS A 110 -4.52 -1.84 -12.63
C LYS A 110 -4.07 -0.43 -12.26
N ILE A 111 -2.83 -0.10 -12.58
CA ILE A 111 -2.26 1.21 -12.23
C ILE A 111 -3.05 2.36 -12.85
N GLU A 112 -3.49 2.22 -14.09
CA GLU A 112 -4.29 3.22 -14.81
C GLU A 112 -5.62 3.50 -14.08
N ASP A 113 -6.30 2.46 -13.62
CA ASP A 113 -7.56 2.57 -12.89
C ASP A 113 -7.31 3.20 -11.50
N ALA A 114 -6.23 2.81 -10.83
CA ALA A 114 -5.81 3.36 -9.56
C ALA A 114 -5.48 4.86 -9.63
N LEU A 115 -4.82 5.30 -10.72
CA LEU A 115 -4.52 6.71 -10.96
C LEU A 115 -5.81 7.54 -11.06
N ILE A 116 -6.74 7.10 -11.90
CA ILE A 116 -8.03 7.78 -12.10
C ILE A 116 -8.83 7.83 -10.80
N ARG A 117 -9.01 6.69 -10.15
CA ARG A 117 -9.77 6.59 -8.90
C ARG A 117 -9.16 7.46 -7.80
N THR A 118 -7.86 7.30 -7.56
CA THR A 118 -7.18 8.01 -6.47
C THR A 118 -7.20 9.51 -6.69
N PHE A 119 -6.93 9.97 -7.92
CA PHE A 119 -6.98 11.39 -8.25
C PHE A 119 -8.39 11.95 -8.07
N PHE A 120 -9.42 11.22 -8.50
CA PHE A 120 -10.82 11.60 -8.29
C PHE A 120 -11.20 11.69 -6.80
N GLU A 121 -10.78 10.71 -5.99
CA GLU A 121 -11.02 10.72 -4.54
C GLU A 121 -10.40 11.94 -3.85
N LEU A 122 -9.22 12.36 -4.31
CA LEU A 122 -8.48 13.48 -3.73
C LEU A 122 -9.01 14.86 -4.18
N THR A 123 -9.48 14.97 -5.42
CA THR A 123 -9.74 16.27 -6.06
C THR A 123 -11.19 16.46 -6.51
N GLY A 124 -11.94 15.37 -6.66
CA GLY A 124 -13.26 15.39 -7.29
C GLY A 124 -13.24 15.49 -8.82
N SER A 125 -12.05 15.58 -9.45
CA SER A 125 -11.91 15.71 -10.90
C SER A 125 -11.70 14.35 -11.54
N LYS A 126 -12.54 14.00 -12.51
CA LYS A 126 -12.43 12.76 -13.27
C LYS A 126 -11.56 13.00 -14.50
N LEU A 127 -10.40 12.35 -14.52
CA LEU A 127 -9.43 12.39 -15.63
C LEU A 127 -9.41 11.07 -16.38
N LYS A 128 -8.73 11.05 -17.53
CA LYS A 128 -8.48 9.85 -18.33
C LYS A 128 -7.03 9.39 -18.16
N PRO A 129 -6.67 8.14 -18.52
CA PRO A 129 -5.30 7.63 -18.39
C PRO A 129 -4.24 8.52 -19.04
N GLU A 130 -4.54 9.10 -20.21
CA GLU A 130 -3.63 9.97 -20.96
C GLU A 130 -3.26 11.29 -20.25
N ASN A 131 -4.01 11.66 -19.22
CA ASN A 131 -3.67 12.83 -18.39
C ASN A 131 -2.53 12.56 -17.40
N PHE A 132 -2.12 11.30 -17.23
CA PHE A 132 -1.09 10.90 -16.28
C PHE A 132 0.18 10.46 -16.99
N GLN A 133 1.25 11.22 -16.85
CA GLN A 133 2.57 10.88 -17.38
C GLN A 133 3.47 10.41 -16.24
N TYR A 134 3.97 9.18 -16.30
CA TYR A 134 4.95 8.69 -15.35
C TYR A 134 6.23 9.53 -15.43
N LEU A 135 6.75 9.96 -14.28
CA LEU A 135 7.99 10.72 -14.16
C LEU A 135 9.11 9.90 -13.55
N SER A 136 8.87 9.35 -12.37
CA SER A 136 9.94 8.73 -11.58
C SER A 136 9.41 7.84 -10.46
N LEU A 137 10.28 6.97 -9.95
CA LEU A 137 10.07 6.18 -8.73
C LEU A 137 10.98 6.70 -7.63
N HIS A 138 10.41 7.11 -6.51
CA HIS A 138 11.13 7.52 -5.32
C HIS A 138 10.98 6.49 -4.22
N LEU A 139 12.11 6.12 -3.62
CA LEU A 139 12.16 5.27 -2.45
C LEU A 139 12.42 6.14 -1.22
N LYS A 140 11.54 6.07 -0.24
CA LYS A 140 11.63 6.86 1.00
C LYS A 140 11.72 5.92 2.20
N THR A 141 12.86 5.95 2.88
CA THR A 141 13.05 5.26 4.14
C THR A 141 13.22 6.29 5.27
N VAL A 142 12.35 6.26 6.26
CA VAL A 142 12.43 7.11 7.44
C VAL A 142 12.88 6.26 8.62
N LYS A 143 13.87 6.75 9.35
CA LYS A 143 14.45 6.06 10.50
C LYS A 143 14.40 6.93 11.75
N THR A 144 14.31 6.29 12.93
CA THR A 144 14.53 6.96 14.22
C THR A 144 15.99 7.36 14.38
N SER A 145 16.29 8.20 15.37
CA SER A 145 17.66 8.51 15.80
C SER A 145 18.49 7.27 16.19
N LYS A 146 17.83 6.16 16.57
CA LYS A 146 18.45 4.86 16.86
C LYS A 146 18.53 3.95 15.62
N ASN A 147 18.44 4.49 14.40
CA ASN A 147 18.52 3.78 13.13
C ASN A 147 17.43 2.71 12.88
N LYS A 148 16.35 2.70 13.67
CA LYS A 148 15.21 1.82 13.46
C LYS A 148 14.31 2.38 12.34
N VAL A 149 14.00 1.58 11.32
CA VAL A 149 13.09 1.98 10.24
C VAL A 149 11.68 2.14 10.78
N ILE A 150 11.05 3.31 10.49
CA ILE A 150 9.66 3.65 10.83
C ILE A 150 8.77 3.48 9.59
N PHE A 151 9.22 4.02 8.45
CA PHE A 151 8.55 3.93 7.16
C PHE A 151 9.54 3.48 6.10
N ASP A 152 9.07 2.68 5.17
CA ASP A 152 9.82 2.26 4.01
C ASP A 152 8.87 2.17 2.82
N ASP A 153 8.76 3.29 2.09
CA ASP A 153 7.73 3.50 1.09
C ASP A 153 8.33 3.71 -0.30
N ALA A 154 7.57 3.34 -1.32
CA ALA A 154 7.86 3.59 -2.73
C ALA A 154 6.76 4.49 -3.32
N PHE A 155 7.15 5.57 -3.98
CA PHE A 155 6.26 6.53 -4.62
C PHE A 155 6.53 6.56 -6.12
N ALA A 156 5.60 6.10 -6.92
CA ALA A 156 5.59 6.36 -8.36
C ALA A 156 4.96 7.73 -8.59
N ILE A 157 5.75 8.68 -9.07
CA ILE A 157 5.31 10.06 -9.30
C ILE A 157 4.82 10.21 -10.74
N TYR A 158 3.63 10.75 -10.87
CA TYR A 158 3.00 11.06 -12.15
C TYR A 158 2.75 12.56 -12.28
N LYS A 159 3.19 13.15 -13.42
CA LYS A 159 2.75 14.47 -13.82
C LYS A 159 1.32 14.38 -14.28
N VAL A 160 0.47 15.30 -13.80
CA VAL A 160 -0.95 15.34 -14.14
C VAL A 160 -1.21 16.58 -14.98
N THR A 161 -1.69 16.38 -16.20
CA THR A 161 -2.10 17.46 -17.09
C THR A 161 -3.60 17.69 -16.98
N ILE A 162 -3.99 18.89 -16.57
CA ILE A 162 -5.38 19.30 -16.37
C ILE A 162 -5.67 20.49 -17.26
N ALA A 163 -6.83 20.48 -17.91
CA ALA A 163 -7.31 21.66 -18.65
C ALA A 163 -7.62 22.81 -17.66
N LYS A 164 -7.40 24.05 -18.12
CA LYS A 164 -7.54 25.25 -17.27
C LYS A 164 -8.92 25.37 -16.60
N ASP A 165 -9.97 25.07 -17.32
CA ASP A 165 -11.36 25.07 -16.82
C ASP A 165 -11.62 23.97 -15.77
N GLN A 166 -10.89 22.87 -15.82
CA GLN A 166 -10.95 21.78 -14.82
C GLN A 166 -10.15 22.13 -13.58
N SER A 167 -9.00 22.80 -13.71
CA SER A 167 -8.16 23.18 -12.56
C SER A 167 -8.90 24.09 -11.59
N LEU A 168 -9.74 25.00 -12.11
CA LEU A 168 -10.58 25.89 -11.32
C LEU A 168 -11.69 25.15 -10.55
N LYS A 169 -12.07 23.96 -11.01
CA LYS A 169 -13.11 23.11 -10.39
C LYS A 169 -12.57 22.13 -9.35
N ILE A 170 -11.26 22.01 -9.21
CA ILE A 170 -10.68 21.17 -8.18
C ILE A 170 -11.05 21.77 -6.83
N GLN A 171 -12.07 21.18 -6.23
CA GLN A 171 -12.48 21.52 -4.88
C GLN A 171 -11.45 20.99 -3.89
N SER A 172 -11.18 21.73 -2.82
CA SER A 172 -10.34 21.29 -1.72
C SER A 172 -11.01 20.15 -0.93
N LYS A 173 -11.08 18.98 -1.56
CA LYS A 173 -11.47 17.74 -0.87
C LYS A 173 -10.25 17.18 -0.15
N ASN A 174 -10.45 16.62 1.02
CA ASN A 174 -9.42 15.89 1.77
C ASN A 174 -8.11 16.67 2.02
N GLY A 175 -8.20 18.00 2.19
CA GLY A 175 -7.04 18.85 2.50
C GLY A 175 -6.16 19.21 1.31
N THR A 176 -6.55 18.89 0.06
CA THR A 176 -5.82 19.33 -1.13
C THR A 176 -6.12 20.79 -1.46
N LYS A 177 -5.08 21.57 -1.76
CA LYS A 177 -5.18 23.01 -2.12
C LYS A 177 -4.10 23.38 -3.13
N TRP A 178 -4.34 24.47 -3.88
CA TRP A 178 -3.34 25.08 -4.76
C TRP A 178 -2.46 26.04 -3.98
N PHE A 179 -1.14 25.88 -4.15
CA PHE A 179 -0.11 26.71 -3.51
C PHE A 179 0.77 27.35 -4.57
N SER A 180 1.09 28.63 -4.38
CA SER A 180 2.13 29.34 -5.12
C SER A 180 3.51 28.96 -4.57
N LEU A 181 4.53 28.89 -5.43
CA LEU A 181 5.91 28.67 -4.97
C LEU A 181 6.51 29.84 -4.18
N VAL A 182 5.80 30.96 -4.10
CA VAL A 182 6.26 32.20 -3.46
C VAL A 182 5.68 32.36 -2.04
N GLU A 183 4.85 31.45 -1.64
CA GLU A 183 4.28 31.35 -0.28
C GLU A 183 5.04 30.23 0.49
#